data_7a8e56cf70f7f75990180992c25a8aeb
#
_entry.id   7a8e56cf70f7f75990180992c25a8aeb
#
_cell.length_a   1.000
_cell.length_b   1.000
_cell.length_c   1.000
_cell.angle_alpha   90.00
_cell.angle_beta   90.00
_cell.angle_gamma   90.00
#
_symmetry.space_group_name_H-M   'P 1'
#
loop_
_entity.id
_entity.type
_entity.pdbx_description
1 polymer ?
#
loop_
_entity_poly.entity_id
_entity_poly.type
_entity_poly.pdbx_seq_one_letter_code
_entity_poly.pdbx_strand_id
1 'polypeptide(L)'
;LSCSSAASDVYKRQLLISTTFAYLPSHAGQHGHLSGNKKNLEWLDFVVGQISLIPLAQSHDILKVTHLKHHAHTNDPSRDPDYTHTHTRSWFESALIVHNQTGDRSESLNQMIETWMDTEPKFKEAVDRGTLFSLGFFVIQIVMAINFPLETLFLWWLPRKFTVSYLGVIFSHMPHRDLPVGRHADTRFWANGIIRFFNHSMQIHAMHH
;
A
#
# COMPACT_ATOMS: atom_id res chain seq x y z
N LEU A 1 25.40 4.20 -29.53
CA LEU A 1 23.97 3.89 -29.32
C LEU A 1 23.73 2.73 -28.31
N SER A 2 24.64 1.76 -28.20
CA SER A 2 24.46 0.58 -27.32
C SER A 2 24.63 0.85 -25.82
N CYS A 3 25.49 1.79 -25.44
CA CYS A 3 25.75 2.10 -24.02
C CYS A 3 24.57 2.85 -23.36
N SER A 4 23.87 3.68 -24.10
CA SER A 4 22.70 4.43 -23.64
C SER A 4 21.48 3.53 -23.37
N SER A 5 21.27 2.49 -24.20
CA SER A 5 20.13 1.58 -24.01
C SER A 5 20.33 0.66 -22.80
N ALA A 6 21.54 0.11 -22.58
CA ALA A 6 21.85 -0.72 -21.45
C ALA A 6 21.74 0.03 -20.11
N ALA A 7 22.22 1.28 -20.05
CA ALA A 7 22.04 2.13 -18.88
C ALA A 7 20.55 2.40 -18.60
N SER A 8 19.76 2.71 -19.65
CA SER A 8 18.31 2.90 -19.51
C SER A 8 17.61 1.67 -18.93
N ASP A 9 17.98 0.47 -19.37
CA ASP A 9 17.36 -0.77 -18.88
C ASP A 9 17.76 -1.11 -17.44
N VAL A 10 19.00 -0.78 -17.02
CA VAL A 10 19.42 -0.89 -15.64
C VAL A 10 18.60 0.05 -14.75
N TYR A 11 18.43 1.31 -15.14
CA TYR A 11 17.63 2.28 -14.38
C TYR A 11 16.16 1.86 -14.25
N LYS A 12 15.56 1.33 -15.31
CA LYS A 12 14.17 0.82 -15.29
C LYS A 12 14.01 -0.33 -14.28
N ARG A 13 14.95 -1.28 -14.27
CA ARG A 13 14.93 -2.41 -13.31
C ARG A 13 15.14 -1.92 -11.87
N GLN A 14 16.10 -1.03 -11.65
CA GLN A 14 16.37 -0.46 -10.32
C GLN A 14 15.15 0.30 -9.80
N LEU A 15 14.48 1.07 -10.66
CA LEU A 15 13.30 1.81 -10.28
C LEU A 15 12.14 0.89 -9.90
N LEU A 16 11.89 -0.18 -10.65
CA LEU A 16 10.87 -1.17 -10.34
C LEU A 16 11.14 -1.84 -8.99
N ILE A 17 12.38 -2.27 -8.74
CA ILE A 17 12.77 -2.88 -7.48
C ILE A 17 12.62 -1.88 -6.32
N SER A 18 13.18 -0.68 -6.45
CA SER A 18 13.11 0.33 -5.39
C SER A 18 11.68 0.79 -5.09
N THR A 19 10.83 0.89 -6.10
CA THR A 19 9.41 1.21 -5.92
C THR A 19 8.69 0.10 -5.15
N THR A 20 9.01 -1.16 -5.44
CA THR A 20 8.43 -2.31 -4.72
C THR A 20 8.84 -2.32 -3.25
N PHE A 21 10.09 -1.99 -2.94
CA PHE A 21 10.57 -1.90 -1.55
C PHE A 21 10.14 -0.61 -0.83
N ALA A 22 9.67 0.40 -1.55
CA ALA A 22 9.29 1.69 -0.97
C ALA A 22 8.16 1.58 0.08
N TYR A 23 7.28 0.60 -0.02
CA TYR A 23 6.20 0.39 0.94
C TYR A 23 6.69 -0.06 2.33
N LEU A 24 7.77 -0.84 2.42
CA LEU A 24 8.22 -1.47 3.66
C LEU A 24 8.57 -0.48 4.79
N PRO A 25 9.34 0.61 4.55
CA PRO A 25 9.60 1.60 5.60
C PRO A 25 8.32 2.33 6.04
N SER A 26 7.39 2.60 5.11
CA SER A 26 6.11 3.17 5.45
C SER A 26 5.29 2.23 6.32
N HIS A 27 5.24 0.95 6.00
CA HIS A 27 4.56 -0.07 6.78
C HIS A 27 5.13 -0.16 8.22
N ALA A 28 6.46 -0.17 8.36
CA ALA A 28 7.09 -0.11 9.69
C ALA A 28 6.70 1.17 10.47
N GLY A 29 6.63 2.32 9.78
CA GLY A 29 6.19 3.59 10.37
C GLY A 29 4.70 3.59 10.77
N GLN A 30 3.84 2.90 10.01
CA GLN A 30 2.41 2.76 10.34
C GLN A 30 2.22 2.09 11.72
N HIS A 31 3.11 1.17 12.09
CA HIS A 31 3.12 0.47 13.38
C HIS A 31 3.97 1.13 14.47
N GLY A 32 4.59 2.28 14.20
CA GLY A 32 5.45 2.97 15.17
C GLY A 32 6.80 2.27 15.41
N HIS A 33 7.20 1.35 14.54
CA HIS A 33 8.42 0.55 14.73
C HIS A 33 9.70 1.39 14.55
N LEU A 34 9.67 2.46 13.75
CA LEU A 34 10.84 3.32 13.54
C LEU A 34 11.11 4.19 14.77
N SER A 35 10.07 4.68 15.43
CA SER A 35 10.18 5.43 16.67
C SER A 35 10.36 4.54 17.91
N GLY A 36 10.13 3.22 17.78
CA GLY A 36 10.04 2.29 18.90
C GLY A 36 8.88 2.65 19.85
N ASN A 37 7.80 3.20 19.31
CA ASN A 37 6.63 3.72 20.03
C ASN A 37 6.94 4.83 21.05
N LYS A 38 8.08 5.55 20.86
CA LYS A 38 8.45 6.70 21.70
C LYS A 38 7.81 7.97 21.14
N LYS A 39 6.96 8.64 21.94
CA LYS A 39 6.23 9.86 21.53
C LYS A 39 7.10 10.96 20.95
N ASN A 40 8.27 11.19 21.51
CA ASN A 40 9.21 12.22 21.03
C ASN A 40 9.86 11.88 19.69
N LEU A 41 9.70 10.65 19.19
CA LEU A 41 10.26 10.16 17.92
C LEU A 41 9.16 9.78 16.91
N GLU A 42 7.87 9.95 17.20
CA GLU A 42 6.75 9.65 16.29
C GLU A 42 6.87 10.39 14.93
N TRP A 43 7.54 11.53 14.92
CA TRP A 43 7.83 12.24 13.68
C TRP A 43 8.70 11.43 12.70
N LEU A 44 9.55 10.50 13.19
CA LEU A 44 10.33 9.61 12.32
C LEU A 44 9.43 8.64 11.55
N ASP A 45 8.41 8.09 12.21
CA ASP A 45 7.45 7.18 11.56
C ASP A 45 6.76 7.90 10.40
N PHE A 46 6.34 9.15 10.62
CA PHE A 46 5.71 9.96 9.58
C PHE A 46 6.68 10.33 8.46
N VAL A 47 7.83 10.93 8.79
CA VAL A 47 8.77 11.44 7.78
C VAL A 47 9.33 10.33 6.92
N VAL A 48 9.84 9.26 7.53
CA VAL A 48 10.37 8.12 6.78
C VAL A 48 9.26 7.42 5.99
N GLY A 49 8.11 7.22 6.63
CA GLY A 49 6.94 6.62 5.99
C GLY A 49 6.46 7.42 4.78
N GLN A 50 6.36 8.74 4.89
CA GLN A 50 5.91 9.59 3.79
C GLN A 50 6.93 9.69 2.65
N ILE A 51 8.23 9.85 2.98
CA ILE A 51 9.30 9.92 1.96
C ILE A 51 9.36 8.61 1.17
N SER A 52 9.25 7.47 1.84
CA SER A 52 9.29 6.17 1.17
C SER A 52 8.09 5.94 0.23
N LEU A 53 6.97 6.61 0.45
CA LEU A 53 5.76 6.50 -0.38
C LEU A 53 5.72 7.46 -1.57
N ILE A 54 6.69 8.38 -1.73
CA ILE A 54 6.75 9.29 -2.88
C ILE A 54 6.69 8.54 -4.22
N PRO A 55 7.44 7.44 -4.44
CA PRO A 55 7.36 6.69 -5.70
C PRO A 55 5.97 6.09 -5.96
N LEU A 56 5.22 5.78 -4.91
CA LEU A 56 3.86 5.24 -4.99
C LEU A 56 2.80 6.33 -5.10
N ALA A 57 3.17 7.59 -4.89
CA ALA A 57 2.26 8.74 -4.81
C ALA A 57 1.09 8.49 -3.82
N GLN A 58 1.43 7.98 -2.64
CA GLN A 58 0.47 7.66 -1.59
C GLN A 58 0.76 8.47 -0.32
N SER A 59 -0.26 8.65 0.50
CA SER A 59 -0.15 9.32 1.80
C SER A 59 0.10 8.31 2.91
N HIS A 60 1.13 8.56 3.72
CA HIS A 60 1.40 7.77 4.92
C HIS A 60 0.25 7.85 5.93
N ASP A 61 -0.35 9.03 6.12
CA ASP A 61 -1.43 9.23 7.07
C ASP A 61 -2.67 8.38 6.72
N ILE A 62 -3.09 8.38 5.44
CA ILE A 62 -4.23 7.56 5.00
C ILE A 62 -3.91 6.09 5.16
N LEU A 63 -2.74 5.65 4.66
CA LEU A 63 -2.35 4.24 4.76
C LEU A 63 -2.25 3.78 6.22
N LYS A 64 -1.71 4.60 7.11
CA LYS A 64 -1.61 4.27 8.53
C LYS A 64 -2.98 4.01 9.15
N VAL A 65 -3.94 4.92 8.96
CA VAL A 65 -5.24 4.78 9.62
C VAL A 65 -6.07 3.66 9.00
N THR A 66 -6.00 3.44 7.69
CA THR A 66 -6.71 2.33 7.03
C THR A 66 -6.07 0.98 7.38
N HIS A 67 -4.74 0.90 7.40
CA HIS A 67 -4.02 -0.32 7.76
C HIS A 67 -4.26 -0.75 9.22
N LEU A 68 -4.29 0.19 10.15
CA LEU A 68 -4.65 -0.11 11.54
C LEU A 68 -6.12 -0.57 11.68
N LYS A 69 -7.03 -0.08 10.84
CA LYS A 69 -8.41 -0.59 10.74
C LYS A 69 -8.45 -2.01 10.17
N HIS A 70 -7.63 -2.28 9.14
CA HIS A 70 -7.47 -3.63 8.62
C HIS A 70 -7.02 -4.61 9.72
N HIS A 71 -5.98 -4.31 10.47
CA HIS A 71 -5.54 -5.14 11.60
C HIS A 71 -6.61 -5.35 12.69
N ALA A 72 -7.40 -4.32 12.97
CA ALA A 72 -8.47 -4.41 13.96
C ALA A 72 -9.66 -5.26 13.51
N HIS A 73 -9.88 -5.39 12.20
CA HIS A 73 -11.10 -5.96 11.62
C HIS A 73 -10.81 -6.94 10.47
N THR A 74 -9.63 -7.49 10.39
CA THR A 74 -9.18 -8.37 9.31
C THR A 74 -10.23 -9.42 8.92
N ASN A 75 -10.49 -9.51 7.63
CA ASN A 75 -11.49 -10.41 7.02
C ASN A 75 -12.96 -10.11 7.36
N ASP A 76 -13.27 -9.03 8.06
CA ASP A 76 -14.66 -8.61 8.30
C ASP A 76 -15.20 -7.85 7.07
N PRO A 77 -16.22 -8.37 6.37
CA PRO A 77 -16.71 -7.75 5.13
C PRO A 77 -17.31 -6.35 5.32
N SER A 78 -17.66 -5.98 6.55
CA SER A 78 -18.29 -4.69 6.86
C SER A 78 -17.34 -3.68 7.50
N ARG A 79 -16.14 -4.08 7.91
CA ARG A 79 -15.22 -3.24 8.69
C ARG A 79 -13.75 -3.33 8.26
N ASP A 80 -13.39 -4.30 7.41
CA ASP A 80 -12.03 -4.40 6.88
C ASP A 80 -11.92 -3.59 5.57
N PRO A 81 -11.15 -2.48 5.54
CA PRO A 81 -10.99 -1.69 4.32
C PRO A 81 -10.30 -2.48 3.19
N ASP A 82 -9.56 -3.53 3.51
CA ASP A 82 -8.87 -4.36 2.53
C ASP A 82 -9.69 -5.59 2.08
N TYR A 83 -10.89 -5.80 2.64
CA TYR A 83 -11.71 -6.98 2.37
C TYR A 83 -11.90 -7.28 0.88
N THR A 84 -12.14 -6.24 0.08
CA THR A 84 -12.35 -6.39 -1.36
C THR A 84 -11.10 -6.87 -2.11
N HIS A 85 -9.91 -6.58 -1.59
CA HIS A 85 -8.63 -6.99 -2.15
C HIS A 85 -8.23 -8.39 -1.67
N THR A 86 -8.56 -8.70 -0.44
CA THR A 86 -8.23 -9.99 0.17
C THR A 86 -9.10 -11.12 -0.36
N HIS A 87 -10.40 -10.87 -0.58
CA HIS A 87 -11.42 -11.87 -0.94
C HIS A 87 -11.77 -11.89 -2.42
N THR A 88 -10.80 -11.79 -3.30
CA THR A 88 -10.95 -11.98 -4.75
C THR A 88 -10.88 -13.46 -5.12
N ARG A 89 -11.43 -13.83 -6.30
CA ARG A 89 -11.44 -15.21 -6.81
C ARG A 89 -10.03 -15.73 -7.10
N SER A 90 -9.12 -14.84 -7.49
CA SER A 90 -7.76 -15.19 -7.89
C SER A 90 -6.78 -14.07 -7.59
N TRP A 91 -5.50 -14.41 -7.51
CA TRP A 91 -4.42 -13.42 -7.41
C TRP A 91 -4.42 -12.43 -8.59
N PHE A 92 -4.84 -12.86 -9.78
CA PHE A 92 -4.93 -12.00 -10.96
C PHE A 92 -6.04 -10.94 -10.81
N GLU A 93 -7.20 -11.35 -10.32
CA GLU A 93 -8.28 -10.41 -9.98
C GLU A 93 -7.83 -9.43 -8.90
N SER A 94 -7.15 -9.89 -7.86
CA SER A 94 -6.57 -9.04 -6.82
C SER A 94 -5.58 -8.01 -7.40
N ALA A 95 -4.70 -8.45 -8.30
CA ALA A 95 -3.74 -7.57 -8.96
C ALA A 95 -4.40 -6.45 -9.79
N LEU A 96 -5.59 -6.70 -10.33
CA LEU A 96 -6.32 -5.73 -11.15
C LEU A 96 -7.24 -4.82 -10.35
N ILE A 97 -7.89 -5.35 -9.31
CA ILE A 97 -8.92 -4.63 -8.57
C ILE A 97 -8.39 -3.40 -7.84
N VAL A 98 -7.12 -3.41 -7.43
CA VAL A 98 -6.45 -2.25 -6.81
C VAL A 98 -6.37 -1.02 -7.72
N HIS A 99 -6.63 -1.20 -9.03
CA HIS A 99 -6.63 -0.13 -10.03
C HIS A 99 -8.02 0.27 -10.48
N ASN A 100 -9.02 -0.53 -10.18
CA ASN A 100 -10.38 -0.33 -10.63
C ASN A 100 -11.35 -0.41 -9.43
N GLN A 101 -11.30 0.61 -8.61
CA GLN A 101 -12.20 0.77 -7.46
C GLN A 101 -13.50 1.44 -7.92
N THR A 102 -14.34 0.69 -8.65
CA THR A 102 -15.64 1.15 -9.12
C THR A 102 -16.74 0.16 -8.73
N GLY A 103 -18.00 0.64 -8.70
CA GLY A 103 -19.16 -0.17 -8.36
C GLY A 103 -19.30 -0.45 -6.86
N ASP A 104 -20.11 -1.46 -6.52
CA ASP A 104 -20.56 -1.77 -5.15
C ASP A 104 -19.41 -1.92 -4.14
N ARG A 105 -18.25 -2.41 -4.57
CA ARG A 105 -17.06 -2.58 -3.71
C ARG A 105 -16.45 -1.25 -3.30
N SER A 106 -16.39 -0.29 -4.22
CA SER A 106 -15.92 1.08 -3.91
C SER A 106 -16.91 1.80 -3.01
N GLU A 107 -18.18 1.60 -3.25
CA GLU A 107 -19.24 2.19 -2.42
C GLU A 107 -19.17 1.70 -0.98
N SER A 108 -18.99 0.40 -0.76
CA SER A 108 -18.82 -0.17 0.58
C SER A 108 -17.59 0.41 1.30
N LEU A 109 -16.45 0.51 0.63
CA LEU A 109 -15.24 1.11 1.21
C LEU A 109 -15.45 2.59 1.53
N ASN A 110 -16.07 3.35 0.64
CA ASN A 110 -16.35 4.78 0.85
C ASN A 110 -17.28 4.98 2.05
N GLN A 111 -18.33 4.18 2.19
CA GLN A 111 -19.24 4.22 3.34
C GLN A 111 -18.52 3.91 4.67
N MET A 112 -17.59 2.94 4.67
CA MET A 112 -16.76 2.67 5.85
C MET A 112 -15.89 3.89 6.22
N ILE A 113 -15.20 4.47 5.23
CA ILE A 113 -14.35 5.65 5.43
C ILE A 113 -15.18 6.83 5.95
N GLU A 114 -16.32 7.13 5.34
CA GLU A 114 -17.23 8.18 5.77
C GLU A 114 -17.69 7.97 7.21
N THR A 115 -18.09 6.75 7.56
CA THR A 115 -18.50 6.41 8.93
C THR A 115 -17.39 6.67 9.94
N TRP A 116 -16.15 6.30 9.64
CA TRP A 116 -15.02 6.58 10.53
C TRP A 116 -14.64 8.05 10.58
N MET A 117 -14.75 8.78 9.47
CA MET A 117 -14.53 10.23 9.47
C MET A 117 -15.56 10.97 10.34
N ASP A 118 -16.80 10.50 10.37
CA ASP A 118 -17.86 11.11 11.18
C ASP A 118 -17.75 10.75 12.67
N THR A 119 -17.25 9.56 12.99
CA THR A 119 -17.24 9.05 14.37
C THR A 119 -15.89 9.16 15.07
N GLU A 120 -14.78 9.30 14.31
CA GLU A 120 -13.43 9.28 14.83
C GLU A 120 -12.62 10.53 14.40
N PRO A 121 -12.52 11.58 15.24
CA PRO A 121 -11.85 12.83 14.86
C PRO A 121 -10.39 12.66 14.41
N LYS A 122 -9.64 11.72 15.02
CA LYS A 122 -8.24 11.43 14.62
C LYS A 122 -8.14 10.77 13.25
N PHE A 123 -9.11 9.91 12.93
CA PHE A 123 -9.19 9.30 11.61
C PHE A 123 -9.46 10.37 10.54
N LYS A 124 -10.44 11.24 10.79
CA LYS A 124 -10.76 12.37 9.92
C LYS A 124 -9.55 13.27 9.68
N GLU A 125 -8.86 13.68 10.74
CA GLU A 125 -7.67 14.53 10.64
C GLU A 125 -6.57 13.89 9.78
N ALA A 126 -6.34 12.58 9.92
CA ALA A 126 -5.35 11.86 9.13
C ALA A 126 -5.76 11.78 7.64
N VAL A 127 -7.05 11.54 7.36
CA VAL A 127 -7.58 11.52 5.99
C VAL A 127 -7.50 12.91 5.35
N ASP A 128 -7.88 13.97 6.07
CA ASP A 128 -7.83 15.34 5.59
C ASP A 128 -6.39 15.76 5.22
N ARG A 129 -5.39 15.49 6.11
CA ARG A 129 -3.97 15.74 5.80
C ARG A 129 -3.48 14.91 4.63
N GLY A 130 -3.82 13.63 4.63
CA GLY A 130 -3.40 12.72 3.57
C GLY A 130 -4.00 13.06 2.21
N THR A 131 -5.20 13.60 2.18
CA THR A 131 -5.86 14.09 0.96
C THR A 131 -5.08 15.27 0.37
N LEU A 132 -4.59 16.19 1.19
CA LEU A 132 -3.73 17.29 0.72
C LEU A 132 -2.44 16.79 0.08
N PHE A 133 -1.77 15.79 0.69
CA PHE A 133 -0.61 15.14 0.08
C PHE A 133 -0.95 14.47 -1.25
N SER A 134 -2.05 13.74 -1.30
CA SER A 134 -2.51 13.06 -2.52
C SER A 134 -2.82 14.05 -3.64
N LEU A 135 -3.44 15.18 -3.32
CA LEU A 135 -3.68 16.27 -4.27
C LEU A 135 -2.37 16.88 -4.77
N GLY A 136 -1.40 17.12 -3.88
CA GLY A 136 -0.06 17.59 -4.24
C GLY A 136 0.64 16.63 -5.20
N PHE A 137 0.62 15.33 -4.93
CA PHE A 137 1.17 14.32 -5.84
C PHE A 137 0.43 14.30 -7.18
N PHE A 138 -0.88 14.44 -7.20
CA PHE A 138 -1.66 14.50 -8.43
C PHE A 138 -1.25 15.69 -9.31
N VAL A 139 -1.10 16.87 -8.70
CA VAL A 139 -0.61 18.07 -9.42
C VAL A 139 0.79 17.84 -9.98
N ILE A 140 1.72 17.29 -9.18
CA ILE A 140 3.07 16.96 -9.63
C ILE A 140 3.01 15.97 -10.81
N GLN A 141 2.17 14.95 -10.76
CA GLN A 141 2.01 13.97 -11.84
C GLN A 141 1.52 14.63 -13.13
N ILE A 142 0.57 15.56 -13.05
CA ILE A 142 0.10 16.32 -14.22
C ILE A 142 1.23 17.14 -14.81
N VAL A 143 1.96 17.90 -14.00
CA VAL A 143 3.09 18.72 -14.45
C VAL A 143 4.16 17.86 -15.12
N MET A 144 4.51 16.72 -14.50
CA MET A 144 5.47 15.76 -15.06
C MET A 144 4.97 15.16 -16.37
N ALA A 145 3.70 14.76 -16.45
CA ALA A 145 3.12 14.17 -17.67
C ALA A 145 3.07 15.15 -18.85
N ILE A 146 2.86 16.43 -18.58
CA ILE A 146 2.88 17.48 -19.62
C ILE A 146 4.30 17.73 -20.13
N ASN A 147 5.29 17.81 -19.24
CA ASN A 147 6.66 18.18 -19.62
C ASN A 147 7.53 16.99 -20.01
N PHE A 148 7.28 15.80 -19.44
CA PHE A 148 8.09 14.58 -19.59
C PHE A 148 7.16 13.36 -19.73
N PRO A 149 6.35 13.26 -20.80
CA PRO A 149 5.29 12.24 -20.90
C PRO A 149 5.82 10.80 -20.92
N LEU A 150 6.89 10.53 -21.63
CA LEU A 150 7.47 9.18 -21.73
C LEU A 150 8.16 8.77 -20.43
N GLU A 151 8.94 9.67 -19.83
CA GLU A 151 9.59 9.45 -18.55
C GLU A 151 8.55 9.21 -17.46
N THR A 152 7.51 10.02 -17.42
CA THR A 152 6.41 9.85 -16.46
C THR A 152 5.71 8.52 -16.65
N LEU A 153 5.43 8.11 -17.90
CA LEU A 153 4.81 6.82 -18.20
C LEU A 153 5.71 5.65 -17.78
N PHE A 154 6.97 5.62 -18.23
CA PHE A 154 7.83 4.44 -18.09
C PHE A 154 8.61 4.40 -16.78
N LEU A 155 8.95 5.55 -16.19
CA LEU A 155 9.76 5.61 -14.97
C LEU A 155 8.93 5.83 -13.70
N TRP A 156 7.68 6.23 -13.81
CA TRP A 156 6.84 6.42 -12.63
C TRP A 156 5.53 5.65 -12.71
N TRP A 157 4.68 5.92 -13.71
CA TRP A 157 3.31 5.40 -13.75
C TRP A 157 3.27 3.87 -13.88
N LEU A 158 3.99 3.28 -14.83
CA LEU A 158 4.03 1.82 -15.02
C LEU A 158 4.67 1.08 -13.84
N PRO A 159 5.85 1.46 -13.31
CA PRO A 159 6.41 0.85 -12.11
C PRO A 159 5.47 0.92 -10.91
N ARG A 160 4.82 2.08 -10.70
CA ARG A 160 3.84 2.26 -9.63
C ARG A 160 2.65 1.30 -9.79
N LYS A 161 2.08 1.20 -11.00
CA LYS A 161 0.96 0.27 -11.27
C LYS A 161 1.35 -1.18 -10.98
N PHE A 162 2.50 -1.60 -11.46
CA PHE A 162 3.03 -2.94 -11.17
C PHE A 162 3.20 -3.16 -9.67
N THR A 163 3.83 -2.22 -8.98
CA THR A 163 4.07 -2.33 -7.53
C THR A 163 2.76 -2.40 -6.74
N VAL A 164 1.78 -1.57 -7.04
CA VAL A 164 0.48 -1.59 -6.35
C VAL A 164 -0.23 -2.93 -6.59
N SER A 165 -0.20 -3.47 -7.82
CA SER A 165 -0.70 -4.83 -8.10
C SER A 165 0.02 -5.89 -7.27
N TYR A 166 1.34 -5.83 -7.23
CA TYR A 166 2.18 -6.76 -6.49
C TYR A 166 1.89 -6.71 -4.98
N LEU A 167 1.81 -5.51 -4.41
CA LEU A 167 1.48 -5.32 -2.99
C LEU A 167 0.08 -5.84 -2.67
N GLY A 168 -0.92 -5.56 -3.50
CA GLY A 168 -2.27 -6.08 -3.33
C GLY A 168 -2.32 -7.61 -3.29
N VAL A 169 -1.53 -8.28 -4.13
CA VAL A 169 -1.45 -9.75 -4.11
C VAL A 169 -0.69 -10.26 -2.88
N ILE A 170 0.51 -9.74 -2.62
CA ILE A 170 1.44 -10.31 -1.64
C ILE A 170 1.09 -9.91 -0.21
N PHE A 171 0.62 -8.67 0.02
CA PHE A 171 0.34 -8.16 1.36
C PHE A 171 -1.12 -8.30 1.77
N SER A 172 -2.06 -8.30 0.80
CA SER A 172 -3.48 -8.40 1.11
C SER A 172 -4.05 -9.78 0.76
N HIS A 173 -4.02 -10.17 -0.54
CA HIS A 173 -4.70 -11.38 -1.00
C HIS A 173 -4.09 -12.68 -0.45
N MET A 174 -2.80 -12.88 -0.63
CA MET A 174 -2.16 -14.14 -0.27
C MET A 174 -2.22 -14.45 1.25
N PRO A 175 -1.97 -13.49 2.15
CA PRO A 175 -2.02 -13.76 3.58
C PRO A 175 -3.42 -14.06 4.12
N HIS A 176 -4.47 -13.43 3.57
CA HIS A 176 -5.78 -13.35 4.21
C HIS A 176 -6.89 -14.13 3.52
N ARG A 177 -6.73 -14.44 2.22
CA ARG A 177 -7.76 -15.09 1.41
C ARG A 177 -8.30 -16.37 2.04
N ASP A 178 -9.63 -16.53 2.02
CA ASP A 178 -10.34 -17.74 2.48
C ASP A 178 -10.06 -18.10 3.96
N LEU A 179 -9.73 -17.09 4.78
CA LEU A 179 -9.55 -17.25 6.21
C LEU A 179 -10.70 -16.57 6.99
N PRO A 180 -11.02 -17.10 8.19
CA PRO A 180 -12.11 -16.54 9.00
C PRO A 180 -11.73 -15.18 9.61
N VAL A 181 -12.74 -14.48 10.10
CA VAL A 181 -12.55 -13.36 11.01
C VAL A 181 -12.07 -13.90 12.36
N GLY A 182 -11.02 -13.31 12.92
CA GLY A 182 -10.58 -13.64 14.27
C GLY A 182 -9.08 -13.61 14.44
N ARG A 183 -8.65 -12.94 15.51
CA ARG A 183 -7.24 -12.75 15.84
C ARG A 183 -6.48 -14.08 15.83
N HIS A 184 -5.35 -14.13 15.15
CA HIS A 184 -4.47 -15.29 14.94
C HIS A 184 -5.03 -16.40 14.03
N ALA A 185 -6.27 -16.26 13.48
CA ALA A 185 -6.84 -17.18 12.51
C ALA A 185 -7.04 -16.57 11.14
N ASP A 186 -6.88 -15.26 11.02
CA ASP A 186 -7.15 -14.39 9.89
C ASP A 186 -5.99 -14.26 8.91
N THR A 187 -4.85 -14.91 9.20
CA THR A 187 -3.62 -14.74 8.42
C THR A 187 -2.86 -16.05 8.31
N ARG A 188 -2.23 -16.28 7.12
CA ARG A 188 -1.44 -17.49 6.85
C ARG A 188 0.03 -17.31 7.16
N PHE A 189 0.63 -18.41 7.61
CA PHE A 189 2.07 -18.59 7.68
C PHE A 189 2.60 -19.37 6.48
N TRP A 190 3.70 -18.92 5.87
CA TRP A 190 4.29 -19.54 4.68
C TRP A 190 5.74 -19.96 4.94
N ALA A 191 5.99 -21.26 4.92
CA ALA A 191 7.32 -21.83 5.22
C ALA A 191 8.23 -22.00 3.97
N ASN A 192 7.71 -21.83 2.74
CA ASN A 192 8.44 -22.09 1.51
C ASN A 192 9.53 -21.05 1.24
N GLY A 193 10.77 -21.50 1.00
CA GLY A 193 11.93 -20.63 0.80
C GLY A 193 11.86 -19.72 -0.44
N ILE A 194 11.23 -20.18 -1.53
CA ILE A 194 11.04 -19.36 -2.74
C ILE A 194 10.04 -18.24 -2.46
N ILE A 195 8.95 -18.55 -1.77
CA ILE A 195 7.94 -17.56 -1.37
C ILE A 195 8.55 -16.53 -0.42
N ARG A 196 9.46 -16.93 0.48
CA ARG A 196 10.19 -15.99 1.36
C ARG A 196 10.91 -14.88 0.59
N PHE A 197 11.57 -15.24 -0.51
CA PHE A 197 12.30 -14.25 -1.31
C PHE A 197 11.36 -13.23 -1.93
N PHE A 198 10.23 -13.67 -2.49
CA PHE A 198 9.26 -12.78 -3.13
C PHE A 198 8.36 -12.03 -2.14
N ASN A 199 8.09 -12.59 -0.97
CA ASN A 199 7.18 -11.97 0.01
C ASN A 199 7.86 -11.00 0.97
N HIS A 200 9.13 -10.64 0.76
CA HIS A 200 9.84 -9.65 1.59
C HIS A 200 9.65 -9.86 3.11
N SER A 201 9.74 -11.11 3.58
CA SER A 201 9.48 -11.52 4.97
C SER A 201 8.02 -11.54 5.41
N MET A 202 7.06 -11.27 4.52
CA MET A 202 5.61 -11.36 4.83
C MET A 202 5.12 -12.80 5.06
N GLN A 203 5.98 -13.81 4.89
CA GLN A 203 5.68 -15.18 5.31
C GLN A 203 5.38 -15.30 6.81
N ILE A 204 5.82 -14.35 7.63
CA ILE A 204 5.53 -14.27 9.06
C ILE A 204 4.43 -13.25 9.37
N HIS A 205 3.60 -12.90 8.39
CA HIS A 205 2.54 -11.90 8.52
C HIS A 205 1.57 -12.23 9.67
N ALA A 206 1.30 -13.51 9.89
CA ALA A 206 0.53 -13.98 11.05
C ALA A 206 1.14 -13.61 12.41
N MET A 207 2.44 -13.32 12.51
CA MET A 207 3.06 -12.82 13.75
C MET A 207 2.97 -11.29 13.87
N HIS A 208 2.63 -10.63 12.78
CA HIS A 208 2.47 -9.19 12.70
C HIS A 208 1.03 -8.77 13.04
N HIS A 209 0.02 -9.59 12.68
CA HIS A 209 -1.35 -9.49 13.12
C HIS A 209 -1.51 -10.00 14.57
#